data_45eb7e57e847fe57537ab9f130ebe0bd
#
_entry.id   45eb7e57e847fe57537ab9f130ebe0bd
#
_cell.length_a   1.000
_cell.length_b   1.000
_cell.length_c   1.000
_cell.angle_alpha   90.00
_cell.angle_beta   90.00
_cell.angle_gamma   90.00
#
_symmetry.space_group_name_H-M   'P 1'
#
loop_
_entity.id
_entity.type
_entity.pdbx_description
1 polymer ?
#
loop_
_entity_poly.entity_id
_entity_poly.type
_entity_poly.pdbx_seq_one_letter_code
_entity_poly.pdbx_strand_id
1 'polypeptide(L)'
;MVRQFRLINEKGQEFNLMDLYKSCFLSEPDGLGYSYNTTYEQIGNSFFETLRNVQQGQITGTANFSCYDNYKSFVDYIESSEKLRFGYKIPYKNLPIKEYLKDVNIQSIGKGQIDIDGILKCPITFDCLSLWYEENKTIYSTSAQANEIRWDFRWDSKFVDYNNRTL
;
A
#
# COMPACT_ATOMS: atom_id res chain seq x y z
N MET A 1 12.65 -16.33 0.27
CA MET A 1 12.02 -15.17 0.93
C MET A 1 10.90 -14.69 0.03
N VAL A 2 9.65 -14.70 0.50
CA VAL A 2 8.48 -14.36 -0.31
C VAL A 2 8.06 -12.95 0.02
N ARG A 3 7.86 -12.12 -1.00
CA ARG A 3 7.24 -10.79 -0.86
C ARG A 3 5.81 -10.97 -0.38
N GLN A 4 5.34 -10.08 0.47
CA GLN A 4 3.97 -10.11 0.99
C GLN A 4 3.23 -8.89 0.50
N PHE A 5 2.04 -9.09 -0.02
CA PHE A 5 1.16 -8.05 -0.54
C PHE A 5 -0.20 -8.08 0.17
N ARG A 6 -0.76 -6.90 0.38
CA ARG A 6 -2.12 -6.74 0.91
C ARG A 6 -2.75 -5.45 0.40
N LEU A 7 -4.06 -5.38 0.42
CA LEU A 7 -4.82 -4.14 0.28
C LEU A 7 -5.34 -3.71 1.64
N ILE A 8 -5.40 -2.41 1.85
CA ILE A 8 -5.91 -1.80 3.09
C ILE A 8 -6.88 -0.70 2.68
N ASN A 9 -8.11 -0.74 3.20
CA ASN A 9 -9.08 0.32 2.94
C ASN A 9 -8.96 1.47 3.96
N GLU A 10 -9.78 2.51 3.79
CA GLU A 10 -9.83 3.68 4.68
C GLU A 10 -10.22 3.33 6.12
N LYS A 11 -10.93 2.20 6.33
CA LYS A 11 -11.34 1.69 7.66
C LYS A 11 -10.25 0.86 8.33
N GLY A 12 -9.10 0.67 7.66
CA GLY A 12 -8.01 -0.17 8.15
C GLY A 12 -8.27 -1.67 8.02
N GLN A 13 -9.31 -2.08 7.28
CA GLN A 13 -9.53 -3.48 6.98
C GLN A 13 -8.53 -3.94 5.92
N GLU A 14 -7.99 -5.12 6.12
CA GLU A 14 -6.95 -5.68 5.27
C GLU A 14 -7.49 -6.83 4.43
N PHE A 15 -7.13 -6.84 3.16
CA PHE A 15 -7.35 -7.96 2.25
C PHE A 15 -6.00 -8.55 1.86
N ASN A 16 -5.76 -9.81 2.25
CA ASN A 16 -4.48 -10.49 1.99
C ASN A 16 -4.40 -10.93 0.52
N LEU A 17 -3.31 -10.57 -0.17
CA LEU A 17 -3.05 -10.95 -1.56
C LEU A 17 -2.02 -12.10 -1.67
N MET A 18 -1.84 -12.87 -0.62
CA MET A 18 -0.83 -13.93 -0.54
C MET A 18 -1.39 -15.29 -0.10
N ASP A 19 -2.71 -15.43 -0.04
CA ASP A 19 -3.37 -16.66 0.39
C ASP A 19 -4.42 -17.09 -0.63
N LEU A 20 -4.03 -18.01 -1.50
CA LEU A 20 -4.88 -18.54 -2.59
C LEU A 20 -6.20 -19.13 -2.08
N TYR A 21 -6.16 -19.80 -0.93
CA TYR A 21 -7.31 -20.56 -0.45
C TYR A 21 -8.28 -19.76 0.41
N LYS A 22 -7.78 -18.74 1.11
CA LYS A 22 -8.62 -17.92 2.00
C LYS A 22 -9.05 -16.57 1.40
N SER A 23 -8.28 -16.07 0.46
CA SER A 23 -8.51 -14.75 -0.13
C SER A 23 -8.12 -14.71 -1.60
N CYS A 24 -6.91 -14.29 -1.88
CA CYS A 24 -6.37 -14.10 -3.23
C CYS A 24 -4.86 -14.30 -3.22
N PHE A 25 -4.32 -14.81 -4.29
CA PHE A 25 -2.89 -14.86 -4.51
C PHE A 25 -2.52 -13.99 -5.72
N LEU A 26 -1.79 -12.90 -5.49
CA LEU A 26 -1.28 -12.03 -6.54
C LEU A 26 0.01 -12.64 -7.10
N SER A 27 -0.03 -13.12 -8.34
CA SER A 27 1.13 -13.62 -9.08
C SER A 27 1.63 -12.56 -10.07
N GLU A 28 2.92 -12.66 -10.36
CA GLU A 28 3.61 -11.84 -11.36
C GLU A 28 3.39 -10.33 -11.20
N PRO A 29 3.54 -9.78 -9.97
CA PRO A 29 3.36 -8.35 -9.77
C PRO A 29 4.47 -7.57 -10.49
N ASP A 30 4.08 -6.65 -11.35
CA ASP A 30 4.95 -5.71 -12.05
C ASP A 30 4.61 -4.25 -11.67
N GLY A 31 5.49 -3.30 -12.01
CA GLY A 31 5.27 -1.89 -11.71
C GLY A 31 5.54 -1.47 -10.26
N LEU A 32 6.20 -2.31 -9.46
CA LEU A 32 6.56 -1.98 -8.08
C LEU A 32 7.69 -0.95 -7.97
N GLY A 33 8.37 -0.65 -9.06
CA GLY A 33 9.47 0.31 -9.11
C GLY A 33 9.00 1.75 -9.37
N TYR A 34 9.98 2.57 -9.76
CA TYR A 34 9.76 3.94 -10.19
C TYR A 34 10.03 4.05 -11.69
N SER A 35 9.19 4.82 -12.38
CA SER A 35 9.44 5.27 -13.74
C SER A 35 9.55 6.79 -13.77
N TYR A 36 10.41 7.28 -14.64
CA TYR A 36 10.67 8.71 -14.78
C TYR A 36 10.30 9.17 -16.18
N ASN A 37 9.66 10.33 -16.26
CA ASN A 37 9.51 11.05 -17.51
C ASN A 37 10.62 12.09 -17.54
N THR A 38 11.58 11.90 -18.46
CA THR A 38 12.78 12.74 -18.57
C THR A 38 12.79 13.45 -19.93
N THR A 39 12.97 14.75 -19.92
CA THR A 39 13.13 15.57 -21.12
C THR A 39 14.61 15.89 -21.30
N TYR A 40 15.10 15.74 -22.53
CA TYR A 40 16.47 16.02 -22.88
C TYR A 40 16.51 17.10 -23.92
N GLU A 41 17.51 17.98 -23.83
CA GLU A 41 17.85 18.96 -24.84
C GLU A 41 19.20 18.60 -25.48
N GLN A 42 19.26 18.66 -26.81
CA GLN A 42 20.48 18.37 -27.53
C GLN A 42 21.29 19.65 -27.74
N ILE A 43 22.55 19.64 -27.26
CA ILE A 43 23.52 20.72 -27.49
C ILE A 43 24.73 20.09 -28.18
N GLY A 44 24.89 20.38 -29.46
CA GLY A 44 25.90 19.73 -30.28
C GLY A 44 25.68 18.24 -30.44
N ASN A 45 26.64 17.42 -30.02
CA ASN A 45 26.56 15.96 -30.06
C ASN A 45 26.21 15.34 -28.71
N SER A 46 25.81 16.15 -27.74
CA SER A 46 25.49 15.70 -26.37
C SER A 46 24.04 15.99 -26.00
N PHE A 47 23.45 15.15 -25.14
CA PHE A 47 22.12 15.33 -24.58
C PHE A 47 22.24 15.73 -23.12
N PHE A 48 21.51 16.76 -22.73
CA PHE A 48 21.43 17.24 -21.34
C PHE A 48 20.04 17.06 -20.82
N GLU A 49 19.94 16.50 -19.63
CA GLU A 49 18.67 16.36 -18.94
C GLU A 49 18.16 17.73 -18.45
N THR A 50 17.02 18.17 -18.95
CA THR A 50 16.42 19.46 -18.60
C THR A 50 15.30 19.32 -17.57
N LEU A 51 14.58 18.20 -17.59
CA LEU A 51 13.48 17.93 -16.66
C LEU A 51 13.43 16.45 -16.35
N ARG A 52 13.23 16.10 -15.08
CA ARG A 52 12.99 14.74 -14.64
C ARG A 52 11.88 14.71 -13.59
N ASN A 53 10.76 14.13 -13.95
CA ASN A 53 9.62 13.94 -13.06
C ASN A 53 9.36 12.44 -12.83
N VAL A 54 8.88 12.10 -11.64
CA VAL A 54 8.37 10.76 -11.41
C VAL A 54 7.07 10.60 -12.16
N GLN A 55 7.00 9.60 -13.02
CA GLN A 55 5.79 9.29 -13.77
C GLN A 55 4.80 8.57 -12.85
N GLN A 56 3.50 8.83 -13.04
CA GLN A 56 2.46 7.99 -12.44
C GLN A 56 2.66 6.55 -12.91
N GLY A 57 2.82 5.65 -11.95
CA GLY A 57 3.02 4.23 -12.23
C GLY A 57 1.70 3.47 -12.19
N GLN A 58 1.76 2.24 -12.68
CA GLN A 58 0.71 1.24 -12.53
C GLN A 58 1.33 -0.01 -11.91
N ILE A 59 0.58 -0.67 -11.05
CA ILE A 59 0.93 -2.01 -10.55
C ILE A 59 0.01 -2.98 -11.27
N THR A 60 0.60 -3.93 -12.00
CA THR A 60 -0.14 -4.96 -12.71
C THR A 60 0.18 -6.32 -12.13
N GLY A 61 -0.69 -7.29 -12.35
CA GLY A 61 -0.47 -8.67 -11.95
C GLY A 61 -1.67 -9.55 -12.26
N THR A 62 -1.61 -10.79 -11.81
CA THR A 62 -2.74 -11.72 -11.93
C THR A 62 -3.22 -12.11 -10.54
N ALA A 63 -4.46 -11.75 -10.23
CA ALA A 63 -5.15 -12.16 -9.02
C ALA A 63 -5.73 -13.57 -9.22
N ASN A 64 -5.27 -14.53 -8.43
CA ASN A 64 -5.69 -15.92 -8.50
C ASN A 64 -6.62 -16.23 -7.33
N PHE A 65 -7.78 -16.82 -7.62
CA PHE A 65 -8.78 -17.20 -6.64
C PHE A 65 -9.06 -18.70 -6.73
N SER A 66 -9.07 -19.38 -5.59
CA SER A 66 -9.37 -20.80 -5.52
C SER A 66 -10.85 -21.14 -5.78
N CYS A 67 -11.74 -20.17 -5.65
CA CYS A 67 -13.17 -20.33 -5.92
C CYS A 67 -13.82 -18.98 -6.26
N TYR A 68 -15.02 -19.04 -6.80
CA TYR A 68 -15.78 -17.84 -7.16
C TYR A 68 -16.19 -16.99 -5.96
N ASP A 69 -16.42 -17.59 -4.80
CA ASP A 69 -16.80 -16.87 -3.57
C ASP A 69 -15.68 -15.96 -3.09
N ASN A 70 -14.44 -16.40 -3.22
CA ASN A 70 -13.27 -15.57 -2.90
C ASN A 70 -13.15 -14.39 -3.87
N TYR A 71 -13.41 -14.60 -5.16
CA TYR A 71 -13.47 -13.53 -6.15
C TYR A 71 -14.56 -12.52 -5.81
N LYS A 72 -15.76 -12.99 -5.48
CA LYS A 72 -16.88 -12.12 -5.08
C LYS A 72 -16.54 -11.32 -3.83
N SER A 73 -15.98 -11.97 -2.82
CA SER A 73 -15.54 -11.29 -1.59
C SER A 73 -14.50 -10.21 -1.85
N PHE A 74 -13.61 -10.43 -2.82
CA PHE A 74 -12.64 -9.43 -3.26
C PHE A 74 -13.31 -8.25 -3.95
N VAL A 75 -14.26 -8.49 -4.86
CA VAL A 75 -15.01 -7.44 -5.54
C VAL A 75 -15.83 -6.64 -4.53
N ASP A 76 -16.56 -7.30 -3.63
CA ASP A 76 -17.36 -6.65 -2.57
C ASP A 76 -16.47 -5.78 -1.66
N TYR A 77 -15.25 -6.25 -1.32
CA TYR A 77 -14.28 -5.47 -0.56
C TYR A 77 -13.86 -4.20 -1.30
N ILE A 78 -13.57 -4.30 -2.60
CA ILE A 78 -13.18 -3.16 -3.43
C ILE A 78 -14.34 -2.16 -3.55
N GLU A 79 -15.54 -2.62 -3.89
CA GLU A 79 -16.71 -1.76 -4.08
C GLU A 79 -17.15 -1.06 -2.81
N SER A 80 -16.88 -1.66 -1.64
CA SER A 80 -17.18 -1.05 -0.33
C SER A 80 -16.11 -0.09 0.15
N SER A 81 -14.99 0.05 -0.57
CA SER A 81 -13.84 0.87 -0.18
C SER A 81 -13.79 2.16 -1.01
N GLU A 82 -13.73 3.32 -0.33
CA GLU A 82 -13.56 4.62 -0.99
C GLU A 82 -12.09 4.88 -1.35
N LYS A 83 -11.17 4.39 -0.53
CA LYS A 83 -9.73 4.55 -0.71
C LYS A 83 -9.02 3.23 -0.45
N LEU A 84 -8.09 2.91 -1.32
CA LEU A 84 -7.28 1.71 -1.20
C LEU A 84 -5.81 2.05 -1.10
N ARG A 85 -5.11 1.30 -0.26
CA ARG A 85 -3.66 1.33 -0.13
C ARG A 85 -3.11 -0.05 -0.43
N PHE A 86 -2.12 -0.09 -1.29
CA PHE A 86 -1.39 -1.31 -1.59
C PHE A 86 -0.20 -1.43 -0.64
N GLY A 87 -0.17 -2.48 0.16
CA GLY A 87 0.89 -2.76 1.12
C GLY A 87 1.87 -3.79 0.58
N TYR A 88 3.16 -3.49 0.75
CA TYR A 88 4.27 -4.32 0.33
C TYR A 88 5.26 -4.52 1.46
N LYS A 89 5.51 -5.79 1.81
CA LYS A 89 6.47 -6.20 2.85
C LYS A 89 7.52 -7.12 2.28
N ILE A 90 8.78 -6.90 2.69
CA ILE A 90 9.87 -7.83 2.46
C ILE A 90 10.39 -8.28 3.83
N PRO A 91 10.10 -9.52 4.28
CA PRO A 91 10.67 -10.02 5.51
C PRO A 91 12.16 -10.33 5.32
N TYR A 92 13.04 -9.63 6.03
CA TYR A 92 14.46 -9.91 6.13
C TYR A 92 14.76 -10.66 7.41
N LYS A 93 15.67 -11.64 7.36
CA LYS A 93 15.96 -12.55 8.49
C LYS A 93 16.39 -11.86 9.79
N ASN A 94 16.97 -10.68 9.74
CA ASN A 94 17.58 -10.02 10.92
C ASN A 94 17.26 -8.51 11.00
N LEU A 95 16.30 -8.03 10.25
CA LEU A 95 15.89 -6.62 10.25
C LEU A 95 14.40 -6.51 10.60
N PRO A 96 13.98 -5.42 11.23
CA PRO A 96 12.57 -5.16 11.45
C PRO A 96 11.84 -5.17 10.08
N ILE A 97 10.70 -5.84 10.04
CA ILE A 97 9.88 -5.92 8.83
C ILE A 97 9.38 -4.52 8.53
N LYS A 98 9.90 -3.93 7.45
CA LYS A 98 9.40 -2.66 6.94
C LYS A 98 8.25 -2.92 5.97
N GLU A 99 7.22 -2.13 6.10
CA GLU A 99 6.09 -2.11 5.19
C GLU A 99 6.08 -0.81 4.42
N TYR A 100 6.00 -0.93 3.11
CA TYR A 100 5.83 0.18 2.20
C TYR A 100 4.38 0.21 1.73
N LEU A 101 3.78 1.39 1.79
CA LEU A 101 2.41 1.64 1.38
C LEU A 101 2.39 2.54 0.15
N LYS A 102 1.39 2.36 -0.68
CA LYS A 102 1.13 3.20 -1.85
C LYS A 102 -0.37 3.35 -2.02
N ASP A 103 -0.84 4.58 -2.16
CA ASP A 103 -2.25 4.81 -2.46
C ASP A 103 -2.53 4.38 -3.90
N VAL A 104 -3.60 3.63 -4.08
CA VAL A 104 -3.95 3.06 -5.38
C VAL A 104 -5.44 3.13 -5.64
N ASN A 105 -5.79 3.20 -6.92
CA ASN A 105 -7.14 2.89 -7.41
C ASN A 105 -7.08 1.65 -8.29
N ILE A 106 -8.15 0.88 -8.30
CA ILE A 106 -8.27 -0.24 -9.24
C ILE A 106 -8.75 0.31 -10.57
N GLN A 107 -7.91 0.21 -11.58
CA GLN A 107 -8.24 0.59 -12.94
C GLN A 107 -9.11 -0.49 -13.62
N SER A 108 -8.72 -1.75 -13.45
CA SER A 108 -9.41 -2.87 -14.06
C SER A 108 -9.20 -4.17 -13.32
N ILE A 109 -10.23 -5.01 -13.36
CA ILE A 109 -10.15 -6.43 -12.98
C ILE A 109 -10.73 -7.20 -14.15
N GLY A 110 -9.88 -7.96 -14.83
CA GLY A 110 -10.33 -8.85 -15.90
C GLY A 110 -10.96 -10.12 -15.29
N LYS A 111 -12.08 -10.57 -15.85
CA LYS A 111 -12.62 -11.87 -15.50
C LYS A 111 -11.98 -12.93 -16.42
N GLY A 112 -11.01 -13.63 -15.86
CA GLY A 112 -10.28 -14.67 -16.57
C GLY A 112 -11.04 -16.00 -16.67
N GLN A 113 -10.41 -16.97 -17.28
CA GLN A 113 -10.92 -18.35 -17.33
C GLN A 113 -10.52 -19.12 -16.08
N ILE A 114 -11.35 -20.09 -15.72
CA ILE A 114 -10.99 -21.07 -14.68
C ILE A 114 -9.98 -22.04 -15.31
N ASP A 115 -8.84 -22.21 -14.66
CA ASP A 115 -7.81 -23.15 -15.06
C ASP A 115 -8.24 -24.60 -14.80
N ILE A 116 -7.47 -25.55 -15.33
CA ILE A 116 -7.69 -26.99 -15.13
C ILE A 116 -7.67 -27.40 -13.65
N ASP A 117 -6.94 -26.63 -12.83
CA ASP A 117 -6.85 -26.79 -11.37
C ASP A 117 -8.02 -26.13 -10.62
N GLY A 118 -9.00 -25.57 -11.32
CA GLY A 118 -10.13 -24.86 -10.73
C GLY A 118 -9.83 -23.45 -10.26
N ILE A 119 -8.66 -22.89 -10.56
CA ILE A 119 -8.22 -21.57 -10.17
C ILE A 119 -8.73 -20.54 -11.16
N LEU A 120 -9.43 -19.51 -10.66
CA LEU A 120 -9.86 -18.36 -11.45
C LEU A 120 -8.71 -17.34 -11.51
N LYS A 121 -8.20 -17.08 -12.71
CA LYS A 121 -7.11 -16.12 -12.97
C LYS A 121 -7.68 -14.82 -13.50
N CYS A 122 -7.50 -13.72 -12.78
CA CYS A 122 -8.02 -12.41 -13.11
C CYS A 122 -6.86 -11.42 -13.27
N PRO A 123 -6.56 -10.93 -14.48
CA PRO A 123 -5.64 -9.81 -14.64
C PRO A 123 -6.15 -8.60 -13.85
N ILE A 124 -5.27 -7.96 -13.08
CA ILE A 124 -5.62 -6.79 -12.29
C ILE A 124 -4.62 -5.66 -12.56
N THR A 125 -5.12 -4.44 -12.62
CA THR A 125 -4.33 -3.23 -12.78
C THR A 125 -4.73 -2.22 -11.73
N PHE A 126 -3.74 -1.71 -11.02
CA PHE A 126 -3.87 -0.63 -10.04
C PHE A 126 -3.19 0.62 -10.58
N ASP A 127 -3.88 1.74 -10.59
CA ASP A 127 -3.29 3.06 -10.81
C ASP A 127 -2.67 3.56 -9.50
N CYS A 128 -1.40 3.94 -9.55
CA CYS A 128 -0.70 4.50 -8.40
C CYS A 128 -1.06 5.98 -8.23
N LEU A 129 -1.55 6.37 -7.06
CA LEU A 129 -1.93 7.74 -6.73
C LEU A 129 -0.85 8.46 -5.91
N SER A 130 0.05 7.70 -5.29
CA SER A 130 1.16 8.25 -4.49
C SER A 130 2.48 7.56 -4.82
N LEU A 131 3.57 8.08 -4.28
CA LEU A 131 4.83 7.36 -4.17
C LEU A 131 4.78 6.36 -3.02
N TRP A 132 5.75 5.44 -2.93
CA TRP A 132 5.89 4.58 -1.78
C TRP A 132 6.23 5.38 -0.53
N TYR A 133 5.52 5.11 0.58
CA TYR A 133 5.77 5.70 1.88
C TYR A 133 5.72 4.65 3.00
N GLU A 134 6.37 4.95 4.12
CA GLU A 134 6.28 4.19 5.36
C GLU A 134 5.33 4.91 6.32
N GLU A 135 4.39 4.20 6.95
CA GLU A 135 3.50 4.77 7.96
C GLU A 135 4.11 4.51 9.35
N ASN A 136 4.59 5.55 9.99
CA ASN A 136 5.04 5.49 11.38
C ASN A 136 3.87 5.79 12.31
N LYS A 137 3.30 4.76 12.93
CA LYS A 137 2.29 4.94 13.98
C LYS A 137 2.99 5.25 15.29
N THR A 138 3.06 6.53 15.66
CA THR A 138 3.46 6.92 17.01
C THR A 138 2.23 6.82 17.91
N ILE A 139 2.17 5.80 18.75
CA ILE A 139 1.11 5.65 19.75
C ILE A 139 1.52 6.49 20.96
N TYR A 140 0.90 7.64 21.12
CA TYR A 140 1.00 8.42 22.35
C TYR A 140 0.09 7.76 23.38
N SER A 141 0.65 6.97 24.29
CA SER A 141 -0.08 6.52 25.47
C SER A 141 0.01 7.60 26.54
N THR A 142 -1.05 8.35 26.73
CA THR A 142 -1.20 9.12 27.95
C THR A 142 -1.51 8.14 29.08
N SER A 143 -0.50 7.72 29.83
CA SER A 143 -0.74 7.07 31.11
C SER A 143 -1.18 8.16 32.09
N ALA A 144 -2.49 8.48 32.09
CA ALA A 144 -3.06 9.24 33.17
C ALA A 144 -2.96 8.36 34.41
N GLN A 145 -2.04 8.68 35.32
CA GLN A 145 -2.16 8.21 36.68
C GLN A 145 -3.51 8.72 37.21
N ALA A 146 -4.36 7.82 37.67
CA ALA A 146 -5.77 8.03 37.92
C ALA A 146 -6.15 9.11 38.94
N ASN A 147 -5.18 9.89 39.43
CA ASN A 147 -5.39 10.88 40.50
C ASN A 147 -5.03 12.32 40.10
N GLU A 148 -4.67 12.60 38.85
CA GLU A 148 -4.37 13.97 38.42
C GLU A 148 -4.95 14.32 37.06
N ILE A 149 -6.28 14.22 36.92
CA ILE A 149 -6.95 14.88 35.81
C ILE A 149 -7.14 16.35 36.23
N ARG A 150 -6.18 17.17 35.92
CA ARG A 150 -6.34 18.63 35.97
C ARG A 150 -7.01 19.09 34.68
N TRP A 151 -8.21 19.62 34.78
CA TRP A 151 -8.99 20.15 33.67
C TRP A 151 -8.61 21.60 33.29
N ASP A 152 -7.51 22.12 33.81
CA ASP A 152 -7.01 23.48 33.56
C ASP A 152 -5.97 23.54 32.44
N PHE A 153 -6.17 22.77 31.37
CA PHE A 153 -5.40 22.93 30.14
C PHE A 153 -5.72 24.27 29.49
N ARG A 154 -4.81 25.24 29.61
CA ARG A 154 -4.83 26.40 28.74
C ARG A 154 -4.34 26.00 27.35
N TRP A 155 -4.97 26.53 26.31
CA TRP A 155 -4.66 26.25 24.90
C TRP A 155 -3.22 26.63 24.48
N ASP A 156 -2.48 27.34 25.32
CA ASP A 156 -1.10 27.78 25.18
C ASP A 156 -0.10 26.88 25.92
N SER A 157 -0.55 25.77 26.51
CA SER A 157 0.36 24.78 27.12
C SER A 157 1.11 24.03 26.03
N LYS A 158 2.42 24.09 26.06
CA LYS A 158 3.26 23.27 25.19
C LYS A 158 3.00 21.80 25.51
N PHE A 159 2.75 21.00 24.46
CA PHE A 159 2.74 19.55 24.61
C PHE A 159 4.11 19.09 25.09
N VAL A 160 4.16 18.51 26.26
CA VAL A 160 5.35 17.88 26.78
C VAL A 160 5.24 16.39 26.49
N ASP A 161 6.12 15.89 25.66
CA ASP A 161 6.26 14.44 25.42
C ASP A 161 6.69 13.77 26.73
N TYR A 162 6.09 12.62 27.04
CA TYR A 162 6.41 11.83 28.22
C TYR A 162 7.86 11.32 28.27
N ASN A 163 8.62 11.48 27.19
CA ASN A 163 10.04 11.19 27.10
C ASN A 163 10.93 12.42 27.36
N ASN A 164 10.44 13.46 28.04
CA ASN A 164 11.15 14.71 28.32
C ASN A 164 11.65 15.47 27.08
N ARG A 165 10.96 15.32 25.94
CA ARG A 165 11.23 16.13 24.76
C ARG A 165 10.18 17.22 24.65
N THR A 166 10.60 18.48 24.77
CA THR A 166 9.80 19.64 24.36
C THR A 166 9.70 19.61 22.83
N LEU A 167 8.51 19.55 22.29
CA LEU A 167 8.23 19.79 20.87
C LEU A 167 8.19 21.26 20.59
#